data_a442627a612f38058ecd42c2c407fd2d
#
_entry.id   a442627a612f38058ecd42c2c407fd2d
#
_cell.length_a   1.000
_cell.length_b   1.000
_cell.length_c   1.000
_cell.angle_alpha   90.00
_cell.angle_beta   90.00
_cell.angle_gamma   90.00
#
_symmetry.space_group_name_H-M   'P 1'
#
loop_
_entity.id
_entity.type
_entity.pdbx_description
1 polymer ?
#
loop_
_entity_poly.entity_id
_entity_poly.type
_entity_poly.pdbx_seq_one_letter_code
_entity_poly.pdbx_strand_id
1 'polypeptide(L)'
;MITVEHLSKVYGSTPAITDVTFSVEPGEILGFLGPNGAGKTTTMRILTGYLPATSGTATVAGFDVHEDSMAVRQRIGYLPETPPLYPDMTVEGFLHFVARLKGVAAGDRPQRVQSSLERCNLVERRDTLIRKLSKGFRQRVGIAQAIVHDPPVIVLDEPTVGLDPRQIIDVRNLIKSLAGDHTIILSTHILPEVSMTCSRVAIINRGRVVATNTPDRLMEDLSGGAGYELEVEGELLVAQERLQYLAGVKSVTALTVEGLPPHRYKLRVISNPGTDPGRDIAATVIGAGLGLYEMRRVQADLEQVFLELTMADAPADPGPSLSNEPQNQSPSEEEAA
;
A
#
# COMPACT_ATOMS: atom_id res chain seq x y z
N MET A 1 10.80 -17.02 4.10
CA MET A 1 9.60 -17.59 4.76
C MET A 1 8.43 -17.70 3.78
N ILE A 2 8.23 -16.74 2.91
CA ILE A 2 7.24 -16.78 1.83
C ILE A 2 7.96 -16.58 0.51
N THR A 3 7.64 -17.38 -0.50
CA THR A 3 8.18 -17.23 -1.86
C THR A 3 7.02 -17.29 -2.84
N VAL A 4 6.99 -16.35 -3.77
CA VAL A 4 5.95 -16.23 -4.81
C VAL A 4 6.68 -16.10 -6.15
N GLU A 5 6.36 -17.00 -7.09
CA GLU A 5 7.05 -17.08 -8.39
C GLU A 5 6.02 -17.10 -9.51
N HIS A 6 6.07 -16.08 -10.36
CA HIS A 6 5.26 -15.95 -11.58
C HIS A 6 3.76 -16.15 -11.37
N LEU A 7 3.25 -15.73 -10.18
CA LEU A 7 1.88 -15.96 -9.76
C LEU A 7 0.90 -15.14 -10.60
N SER A 8 -0.08 -15.81 -11.18
CA SER A 8 -1.11 -15.17 -12.01
C SER A 8 -2.50 -15.66 -11.64
N LYS A 9 -3.49 -14.77 -11.76
CA LYS A 9 -4.92 -15.09 -11.56
C LYS A 9 -5.77 -14.38 -12.57
N VAL A 10 -6.59 -15.16 -13.28
CA VAL A 10 -7.57 -14.66 -14.24
C VAL A 10 -8.98 -15.06 -13.79
N TYR A 11 -9.91 -14.13 -13.81
CA TYR A 11 -11.33 -14.34 -13.56
C TYR A 11 -12.09 -14.21 -14.91
N GLY A 12 -12.53 -15.34 -15.45
CA GLY A 12 -13.08 -15.35 -16.80
C GLY A 12 -12.04 -14.86 -17.81
N SER A 13 -12.26 -13.70 -18.42
CA SER A 13 -11.31 -13.04 -19.34
C SER A 13 -10.48 -11.93 -18.69
N THR A 14 -10.76 -11.58 -17.42
CA THR A 14 -10.12 -10.43 -16.76
C THR A 14 -8.94 -10.88 -15.89
N PRO A 15 -7.70 -10.47 -16.20
CA PRO A 15 -6.55 -10.73 -15.36
C PRO A 15 -6.62 -9.84 -14.11
N ALA A 16 -6.54 -10.45 -12.92
CA ALA A 16 -6.50 -9.74 -11.65
C ALA A 16 -5.07 -9.55 -11.14
N ILE A 17 -4.22 -10.56 -11.35
CA ILE A 17 -2.77 -10.47 -11.15
C ILE A 17 -2.07 -11.21 -12.28
N THR A 18 -0.89 -10.73 -12.66
CA THR A 18 -0.11 -11.23 -13.78
C THR A 18 1.36 -11.23 -13.42
N ASP A 19 1.97 -12.42 -13.39
CA ASP A 19 3.42 -12.58 -13.24
C ASP A 19 3.98 -11.93 -11.95
N VAL A 20 3.26 -12.08 -10.84
CA VAL A 20 3.66 -11.53 -9.54
C VAL A 20 4.76 -12.40 -8.94
N THR A 21 5.91 -11.79 -8.66
CA THR A 21 7.07 -12.45 -8.06
C THR A 21 7.62 -11.60 -6.91
N PHE A 22 7.74 -12.17 -5.73
CA PHE A 22 8.37 -11.56 -4.54
C PHE A 22 8.67 -12.60 -3.47
N SER A 23 9.51 -12.23 -2.50
CA SER A 23 9.80 -13.04 -1.33
C SER A 23 9.68 -12.25 -0.04
N VAL A 24 9.43 -12.94 1.08
CA VAL A 24 9.41 -12.36 2.43
C VAL A 24 10.30 -13.21 3.33
N GLU A 25 11.26 -12.55 3.96
CA GLU A 25 12.21 -13.20 4.85
C GLU A 25 11.58 -13.51 6.22
N PRO A 26 12.13 -14.48 6.98
CA PRO A 26 11.68 -14.74 8.36
C PRO A 26 11.75 -13.50 9.23
N GLY A 27 10.67 -13.21 9.98
CA GLY A 27 10.59 -12.07 10.91
C GLY A 27 10.42 -10.69 10.25
N GLU A 28 10.37 -10.63 8.91
CA GLU A 28 10.17 -9.39 8.14
C GLU A 28 8.71 -8.93 8.14
N ILE A 29 8.51 -7.61 8.10
CA ILE A 29 7.22 -7.00 7.73
C ILE A 29 7.34 -6.50 6.29
N LEU A 30 6.69 -7.18 5.34
CA LEU A 30 6.55 -6.72 3.97
C LEU A 30 5.26 -5.93 3.80
N GLY A 31 5.36 -4.66 3.41
CA GLY A 31 4.23 -3.85 2.95
C GLY A 31 3.88 -4.19 1.50
N PHE A 32 2.63 -4.56 1.24
CA PHE A 32 2.12 -4.80 -0.12
C PHE A 32 1.22 -3.62 -0.51
N LEU A 33 1.83 -2.63 -1.15
CA LEU A 33 1.26 -1.32 -1.42
C LEU A 33 0.68 -1.24 -2.84
N GLY A 34 -0.50 -0.68 -3.01
CA GLY A 34 -1.07 -0.45 -4.33
C GLY A 34 -2.46 0.19 -4.28
N PRO A 35 -2.93 0.80 -5.39
CA PRO A 35 -4.27 1.37 -5.45
C PRO A 35 -5.36 0.29 -5.31
N ASN A 36 -6.60 0.74 -5.14
CA ASN A 36 -7.74 -0.18 -5.15
C ASN A 36 -7.85 -0.86 -6.52
N GLY A 37 -8.12 -2.18 -6.51
CA GLY A 37 -8.17 -2.98 -7.73
C GLY A 37 -6.80 -3.42 -8.29
N ALA A 38 -5.68 -3.05 -7.67
CA ALA A 38 -4.34 -3.44 -8.13
C ALA A 38 -4.01 -4.94 -7.99
N GLY A 39 -4.85 -5.73 -7.29
CA GLY A 39 -4.62 -7.17 -7.10
C GLY A 39 -4.17 -7.57 -5.69
N LYS A 40 -4.09 -6.64 -4.73
CA LYS A 40 -3.64 -6.90 -3.34
C LYS A 40 -4.43 -8.05 -2.69
N THR A 41 -5.73 -7.88 -2.51
CA THR A 41 -6.61 -8.88 -1.88
C THR A 41 -6.60 -10.21 -2.63
N THR A 42 -6.51 -10.20 -3.96
CA THR A 42 -6.39 -11.44 -4.76
C THR A 42 -5.10 -12.19 -4.39
N THR A 43 -3.98 -11.50 -4.32
CA THR A 43 -2.70 -12.07 -3.89
C THR A 43 -2.80 -12.63 -2.47
N MET A 44 -3.34 -11.86 -1.51
CA MET A 44 -3.51 -12.32 -0.13
C MET A 44 -4.36 -13.57 -0.02
N ARG A 45 -5.46 -13.67 -0.78
CA ARG A 45 -6.34 -14.84 -0.82
C ARG A 45 -5.67 -16.08 -1.39
N ILE A 46 -4.77 -15.92 -2.36
CA ILE A 46 -4.00 -17.06 -2.89
C ILE A 46 -2.99 -17.54 -1.84
N LEU A 47 -2.21 -16.64 -1.25
CA LEU A 47 -1.21 -16.97 -0.23
C LEU A 47 -1.82 -17.68 0.99
N THR A 48 -3.05 -17.33 1.34
CA THR A 48 -3.77 -17.96 2.47
C THR A 48 -4.46 -19.26 2.08
N GLY A 49 -4.27 -19.76 0.85
CA GLY A 49 -4.92 -20.98 0.35
C GLY A 49 -6.42 -20.88 0.20
N TYR A 50 -6.98 -19.65 0.17
CA TYR A 50 -8.42 -19.41 0.02
C TYR A 50 -8.84 -19.45 -1.45
N LEU A 51 -7.94 -19.05 -2.36
CA LEU A 51 -8.19 -18.96 -3.79
C LEU A 51 -7.07 -19.65 -4.56
N PRO A 52 -7.35 -20.54 -5.53
CA PRO A 52 -6.32 -21.12 -6.38
C PRO A 52 -5.79 -20.08 -7.39
N ALA A 53 -4.48 -20.09 -7.65
CA ALA A 53 -3.90 -19.36 -8.77
C ALA A 53 -4.34 -19.97 -10.12
N THR A 54 -4.18 -19.20 -11.21
CA THR A 54 -4.34 -19.72 -12.57
C THR A 54 -3.01 -20.32 -13.06
N SER A 55 -1.88 -19.72 -12.68
CA SER A 55 -0.53 -20.21 -12.97
C SER A 55 0.48 -19.64 -11.97
N GLY A 56 1.70 -20.16 -11.97
CA GLY A 56 2.74 -19.82 -11.02
C GLY A 56 2.62 -20.59 -9.71
N THR A 57 3.55 -20.35 -8.79
CA THR A 57 3.66 -21.06 -7.52
C THR A 57 3.79 -20.09 -6.36
N ALA A 58 3.35 -20.53 -5.19
CA ALA A 58 3.58 -19.80 -3.94
C ALA A 58 3.81 -20.81 -2.81
N THR A 59 4.82 -20.55 -2.01
CA THR A 59 5.13 -21.34 -0.81
C THR A 59 5.07 -20.47 0.44
N VAL A 60 4.51 -21.01 1.51
CA VAL A 60 4.38 -20.33 2.80
C VAL A 60 4.84 -21.28 3.90
N ALA A 61 5.80 -20.86 4.69
CA ALA A 61 6.41 -21.66 5.76
C ALA A 61 6.87 -23.04 5.27
N GLY A 62 7.36 -23.13 4.03
CA GLY A 62 7.87 -24.34 3.40
C GLY A 62 6.83 -25.26 2.76
N PHE A 63 5.54 -24.82 2.68
CA PHE A 63 4.44 -25.59 2.09
C PHE A 63 3.88 -24.88 0.86
N ASP A 64 3.58 -25.65 -0.19
CA ASP A 64 2.90 -25.13 -1.38
C ASP A 64 1.44 -24.76 -1.05
N VAL A 65 0.99 -23.59 -1.52
CA VAL A 65 -0.36 -23.07 -1.19
C VAL A 65 -1.49 -23.86 -1.85
N HIS A 66 -1.21 -24.63 -2.90
CA HIS A 66 -2.19 -25.46 -3.59
C HIS A 66 -2.16 -26.90 -3.11
N GLU A 67 -0.97 -27.52 -3.14
CA GLU A 67 -0.80 -28.92 -2.81
C GLU A 67 -1.01 -29.17 -1.31
N ASP A 68 -0.49 -28.28 -0.47
CA ASP A 68 -0.51 -28.40 1.00
C ASP A 68 -1.40 -27.34 1.66
N SER A 69 -2.50 -26.94 1.04
CA SER A 69 -3.34 -25.79 1.49
C SER A 69 -3.77 -25.88 2.95
N MET A 70 -4.01 -27.07 3.49
CA MET A 70 -4.36 -27.26 4.90
C MET A 70 -3.17 -27.01 5.84
N ALA A 71 -1.96 -27.44 5.46
CA ALA A 71 -0.74 -27.18 6.21
C ALA A 71 -0.42 -25.67 6.22
N VAL A 72 -0.62 -25.00 5.09
CA VAL A 72 -0.50 -23.53 4.97
C VAL A 72 -1.51 -22.82 5.89
N ARG A 73 -2.79 -23.18 5.84
CA ARG A 73 -3.83 -22.55 6.68
C ARG A 73 -3.61 -22.73 8.19
N GLN A 74 -2.97 -23.80 8.61
CA GLN A 74 -2.57 -24.00 10.00
C GLN A 74 -1.42 -23.08 10.44
N ARG A 75 -0.59 -22.65 9.50
CA ARG A 75 0.62 -21.82 9.74
C ARG A 75 0.42 -20.35 9.44
N ILE A 76 -0.74 -19.97 8.95
CA ILE A 76 -1.09 -18.58 8.65
C ILE A 76 -2.14 -18.07 9.62
N GLY A 77 -1.89 -16.90 10.20
CA GLY A 77 -2.89 -16.01 10.74
C GLY A 77 -3.39 -15.06 9.64
N TYR A 78 -4.68 -15.01 9.39
CA TYR A 78 -5.24 -14.15 8.35
C TYR A 78 -6.30 -13.22 8.90
N LEU A 79 -6.11 -11.92 8.64
CA LEU A 79 -7.11 -10.88 8.82
C LEU A 79 -7.51 -10.37 7.44
N PRO A 80 -8.68 -10.71 6.91
CA PRO A 80 -9.22 -10.05 5.72
C PRO A 80 -9.69 -8.62 6.02
N GLU A 81 -9.87 -7.79 5.01
CA GLU A 81 -10.36 -6.40 5.11
C GLU A 81 -11.64 -6.30 5.98
N THR A 82 -12.56 -7.24 5.82
CA THR A 82 -13.72 -7.38 6.71
C THR A 82 -13.53 -8.62 7.58
N PRO A 83 -13.21 -8.46 8.89
CA PRO A 83 -13.01 -9.59 9.78
C PRO A 83 -14.25 -10.48 9.90
N PRO A 84 -14.15 -11.81 9.74
CA PRO A 84 -15.27 -12.75 9.86
C PRO A 84 -15.60 -13.01 11.33
N LEU A 85 -16.17 -12.03 12.01
CA LEU A 85 -16.50 -12.09 13.43
C LEU A 85 -17.91 -12.66 13.65
N TYR A 86 -18.10 -13.34 14.80
CA TYR A 86 -19.40 -13.82 15.24
C TYR A 86 -20.02 -12.83 16.24
N PRO A 87 -21.00 -12.00 15.81
CA PRO A 87 -21.50 -10.86 16.60
C PRO A 87 -22.08 -11.23 17.96
N ASP A 88 -22.65 -12.43 18.08
CA ASP A 88 -23.33 -12.93 19.29
C ASP A 88 -22.41 -13.69 20.26
N MET A 89 -21.13 -13.84 19.90
CA MET A 89 -20.11 -14.39 20.79
C MET A 89 -19.46 -13.29 21.62
N THR A 90 -18.99 -13.62 22.82
CA THR A 90 -18.03 -12.78 23.55
C THR A 90 -16.66 -12.83 22.87
N VAL A 91 -15.82 -11.82 23.12
CA VAL A 91 -14.45 -11.78 22.56
C VAL A 91 -13.68 -13.05 22.94
N GLU A 92 -13.66 -13.40 24.23
CA GLU A 92 -12.96 -14.59 24.71
C GLU A 92 -13.54 -15.88 24.13
N GLY A 93 -14.87 -16.02 24.14
CA GLY A 93 -15.54 -17.16 23.53
C GLY A 93 -15.21 -17.37 22.06
N PHE A 94 -15.15 -16.28 21.30
CA PHE A 94 -14.75 -16.29 19.89
C PHE A 94 -13.29 -16.73 19.73
N LEU A 95 -12.37 -16.20 20.53
CA LEU A 95 -10.95 -16.58 20.46
C LEU A 95 -10.73 -18.04 20.83
N HIS A 96 -11.44 -18.57 21.84
CA HIS A 96 -11.43 -20.01 22.16
C HIS A 96 -11.95 -20.87 21.00
N PHE A 97 -13.00 -20.41 20.33
CA PHE A 97 -13.55 -21.08 19.16
C PHE A 97 -12.51 -21.12 18.02
N VAL A 98 -11.87 -20.00 17.70
CA VAL A 98 -10.84 -19.93 16.65
C VAL A 98 -9.63 -20.78 17.02
N ALA A 99 -9.14 -20.71 18.26
CA ALA A 99 -8.01 -21.51 18.72
C ALA A 99 -8.27 -23.01 18.51
N ARG A 100 -9.52 -23.47 18.77
CA ARG A 100 -9.94 -24.84 18.50
C ARG A 100 -9.92 -25.18 17.03
N LEU A 101 -10.43 -24.30 16.16
CA LEU A 101 -10.43 -24.49 14.71
C LEU A 101 -9.02 -24.57 14.14
N LYS A 102 -8.09 -23.80 14.71
CA LYS A 102 -6.67 -23.77 14.33
C LYS A 102 -5.86 -24.93 14.92
N GLY A 103 -6.50 -25.86 15.65
CA GLY A 103 -5.86 -27.06 16.16
C GLY A 103 -5.05 -26.87 17.45
N VAL A 104 -5.21 -25.75 18.15
CA VAL A 104 -4.55 -25.55 19.46
C VAL A 104 -5.03 -26.59 20.45
N ALA A 105 -4.11 -27.28 21.12
CA ALA A 105 -4.43 -28.32 22.09
C ALA A 105 -5.29 -27.78 23.24
N ALA A 106 -6.22 -28.58 23.76
CA ALA A 106 -7.20 -28.13 24.75
C ALA A 106 -6.55 -27.50 25.99
N GLY A 107 -5.41 -28.05 26.45
CA GLY A 107 -4.67 -27.54 27.61
C GLY A 107 -4.01 -26.18 27.36
N ASP A 108 -3.60 -25.88 26.11
CA ASP A 108 -2.87 -24.65 25.77
C ASP A 108 -3.80 -23.47 25.41
N ARG A 109 -5.08 -23.76 25.07
CA ARG A 109 -6.02 -22.72 24.61
C ARG A 109 -6.19 -21.58 25.58
N PRO A 110 -6.38 -21.80 26.92
CA PRO A 110 -6.53 -20.69 27.85
C PRO A 110 -5.34 -19.73 27.83
N GLN A 111 -4.11 -20.26 27.80
CA GLN A 111 -2.88 -19.47 27.76
C GLN A 111 -2.76 -18.70 26.43
N ARG A 112 -3.03 -19.35 25.28
CA ARG A 112 -2.98 -18.73 23.95
C ARG A 112 -4.03 -17.62 23.80
N VAL A 113 -5.25 -17.85 24.28
CA VAL A 113 -6.33 -16.85 24.29
C VAL A 113 -5.96 -15.68 25.19
N GLN A 114 -5.47 -15.93 26.41
CA GLN A 114 -5.04 -14.86 27.33
C GLN A 114 -3.93 -14.01 26.71
N SER A 115 -2.88 -14.62 26.13
CA SER A 115 -1.80 -13.91 25.45
C SER A 115 -2.32 -13.05 24.28
N SER A 116 -3.26 -13.56 23.48
CA SER A 116 -3.86 -12.79 22.37
C SER A 116 -4.68 -11.61 22.86
N LEU A 117 -5.43 -11.78 23.96
CA LEU A 117 -6.19 -10.69 24.60
C LEU A 117 -5.25 -9.58 25.09
N GLU A 118 -4.14 -9.95 25.73
CA GLU A 118 -3.15 -9.01 26.24
C GLU A 118 -2.45 -8.25 25.12
N ARG A 119 -1.92 -8.97 24.12
CA ARG A 119 -1.23 -8.37 22.95
C ARG A 119 -2.14 -7.39 22.21
N CYS A 120 -3.43 -7.70 22.05
CA CYS A 120 -4.40 -6.85 21.35
C CYS A 120 -5.11 -5.83 22.24
N ASN A 121 -4.74 -5.73 23.53
CA ASN A 121 -5.38 -4.82 24.50
C ASN A 121 -6.90 -5.01 24.58
N LEU A 122 -7.33 -6.28 24.74
CA LEU A 122 -8.73 -6.72 24.79
C LEU A 122 -9.15 -7.31 26.14
N VAL A 123 -8.26 -7.37 27.13
CA VAL A 123 -8.51 -8.01 28.44
C VAL A 123 -9.77 -7.45 29.10
N GLU A 124 -9.93 -6.13 29.14
CA GLU A 124 -11.11 -5.48 29.74
C GLU A 124 -12.42 -5.71 28.95
N ARG A 125 -12.31 -6.20 27.73
CA ARG A 125 -13.44 -6.43 26.81
C ARG A 125 -13.72 -7.92 26.59
N ARG A 126 -13.04 -8.81 27.31
CA ARG A 126 -13.12 -10.27 27.13
C ARG A 126 -14.53 -10.83 27.14
N ASP A 127 -15.35 -10.34 28.08
CA ASP A 127 -16.75 -10.77 28.26
C ASP A 127 -17.77 -9.96 27.45
N THR A 128 -17.29 -8.97 26.66
CA THR A 128 -18.15 -8.13 25.85
C THR A 128 -18.58 -8.86 24.58
N LEU A 129 -19.86 -8.80 24.23
CA LEU A 129 -20.35 -9.30 22.93
C LEU A 129 -19.74 -8.49 21.78
N ILE A 130 -19.28 -9.19 20.75
CA ILE A 130 -18.57 -8.57 19.60
C ILE A 130 -19.43 -7.52 18.91
N ARG A 131 -20.76 -7.70 18.82
CA ARG A 131 -21.69 -6.71 18.27
C ARG A 131 -21.71 -5.36 19.01
N LYS A 132 -21.33 -5.34 20.29
CA LYS A 132 -21.31 -4.13 21.13
C LYS A 132 -19.97 -3.37 21.04
N LEU A 133 -18.99 -3.90 20.33
CA LEU A 133 -17.68 -3.28 20.17
C LEU A 133 -17.70 -2.18 19.10
N SER A 134 -16.88 -1.14 19.30
CA SER A 134 -16.56 -0.18 18.23
C SER A 134 -15.82 -0.85 17.07
N LYS A 135 -15.73 -0.18 15.91
CA LYS A 135 -15.01 -0.70 14.75
C LYS A 135 -13.56 -1.03 15.11
N GLY A 136 -12.84 -0.14 15.83
CA GLY A 136 -11.46 -0.37 16.25
C GLY A 136 -11.29 -1.58 17.17
N PHE A 137 -12.20 -1.79 18.12
CA PHE A 137 -12.16 -3.00 18.95
C PHE A 137 -12.45 -4.26 18.13
N ARG A 138 -13.38 -4.22 17.18
CA ARG A 138 -13.61 -5.36 16.27
C ARG A 138 -12.39 -5.68 15.43
N GLN A 139 -11.66 -4.65 14.95
CA GLN A 139 -10.41 -4.84 14.23
C GLN A 139 -9.35 -5.53 15.10
N ARG A 140 -9.20 -5.09 16.36
CA ARG A 140 -8.30 -5.75 17.33
C ARG A 140 -8.69 -7.21 17.60
N VAL A 141 -9.99 -7.52 17.67
CA VAL A 141 -10.46 -8.91 17.76
C VAL A 141 -10.10 -9.70 16.51
N GLY A 142 -10.18 -9.07 15.33
CA GLY A 142 -9.73 -9.66 14.06
C GLY A 142 -8.23 -9.95 14.03
N ILE A 143 -7.39 -9.07 14.60
CA ILE A 143 -5.95 -9.34 14.74
C ILE A 143 -5.73 -10.44 15.79
N ALA A 144 -6.40 -10.38 16.93
CA ALA A 144 -6.29 -11.39 17.99
C ALA A 144 -6.61 -12.80 17.48
N GLN A 145 -7.64 -12.96 16.64
CA GLN A 145 -7.99 -14.25 16.05
C GLN A 145 -6.89 -14.71 15.04
N ALA A 146 -6.21 -13.80 14.38
CA ALA A 146 -5.14 -14.15 13.46
C ALA A 146 -3.91 -14.69 14.22
N ILE A 147 -3.64 -14.20 15.45
CA ILE A 147 -2.45 -14.57 16.22
C ILE A 147 -2.69 -15.64 17.31
N VAL A 148 -3.92 -16.01 17.61
CA VAL A 148 -4.28 -16.87 18.76
C VAL A 148 -3.60 -18.25 18.74
N HIS A 149 -3.27 -18.78 17.57
CA HIS A 149 -2.59 -20.07 17.40
C HIS A 149 -1.07 -19.94 17.21
N ASP A 150 -0.53 -18.71 17.38
CA ASP A 150 0.89 -18.38 17.28
C ASP A 150 1.51 -18.81 15.93
N PRO A 151 0.98 -18.33 14.80
CA PRO A 151 1.41 -18.77 13.50
C PRO A 151 2.77 -18.16 13.12
N PRO A 152 3.64 -18.84 12.37
CA PRO A 152 4.89 -18.26 11.87
C PRO A 152 4.67 -17.14 10.84
N VAL A 153 3.50 -17.11 10.18
CA VAL A 153 3.16 -16.11 9.16
C VAL A 153 1.83 -15.44 9.48
N ILE A 154 1.78 -14.11 9.35
CA ILE A 154 0.57 -13.32 9.52
C ILE A 154 0.31 -12.53 8.23
N VAL A 155 -0.90 -12.61 7.70
CA VAL A 155 -1.35 -11.84 6.55
C VAL A 155 -2.47 -10.90 7.00
N LEU A 156 -2.26 -9.59 6.83
CA LEU A 156 -3.19 -8.53 7.23
C LEU A 156 -3.62 -7.76 5.99
N ASP A 157 -4.89 -7.86 5.62
CA ASP A 157 -5.45 -7.18 4.46
C ASP A 157 -6.19 -5.92 4.91
N GLU A 158 -5.62 -4.75 4.62
CA GLU A 158 -6.15 -3.41 4.98
C GLU A 158 -6.52 -3.27 6.48
N PRO A 159 -5.61 -3.55 7.43
CA PRO A 159 -5.96 -3.66 8.86
C PRO A 159 -6.39 -2.35 9.52
N THR A 160 -6.18 -1.21 8.89
CA THR A 160 -6.44 0.13 9.43
C THR A 160 -7.60 0.85 8.76
N VAL A 161 -8.21 0.25 7.73
CA VAL A 161 -9.31 0.85 6.97
C VAL A 161 -10.47 1.28 7.87
N GLY A 162 -10.77 2.60 7.80
CA GLY A 162 -11.90 3.23 8.49
C GLY A 162 -11.75 3.29 10.01
N LEU A 163 -10.53 3.26 10.51
CA LEU A 163 -10.17 3.59 11.87
C LEU A 163 -9.86 5.09 11.99
N ASP A 164 -10.04 5.64 13.18
CA ASP A 164 -9.58 7.00 13.47
C ASP A 164 -8.04 7.06 13.63
N PRO A 165 -7.40 8.26 13.53
CA PRO A 165 -5.95 8.39 13.56
C PRO A 165 -5.29 7.78 14.80
N ARG A 166 -5.95 7.82 15.96
CA ARG A 166 -5.43 7.26 17.21
C ARG A 166 -5.43 5.74 17.16
N GLN A 167 -6.51 5.16 16.66
CA GLN A 167 -6.63 3.70 16.48
C GLN A 167 -5.64 3.17 15.44
N ILE A 168 -5.36 3.93 14.37
CA ILE A 168 -4.35 3.57 13.37
C ILE A 168 -2.96 3.44 14.03
N ILE A 169 -2.58 4.41 14.87
CA ILE A 169 -1.31 4.38 15.61
C ILE A 169 -1.24 3.13 16.50
N ASP A 170 -2.32 2.84 17.21
CA ASP A 170 -2.38 1.69 18.12
C ASP A 170 -2.25 0.35 17.38
N VAL A 171 -2.97 0.18 16.24
CA VAL A 171 -2.90 -1.02 15.42
C VAL A 171 -1.51 -1.18 14.79
N ARG A 172 -0.90 -0.10 14.34
CA ARG A 172 0.47 -0.09 13.82
C ARG A 172 1.50 -0.54 14.87
N ASN A 173 1.39 0.01 16.08
CA ASN A 173 2.27 -0.38 17.18
C ASN A 173 2.09 -1.86 17.55
N LEU A 174 0.85 -2.36 17.53
CA LEU A 174 0.57 -3.78 17.70
C LEU A 174 1.26 -4.61 16.60
N ILE A 175 1.10 -4.26 15.32
CA ILE A 175 1.72 -4.99 14.20
C ILE A 175 3.26 -5.00 14.35
N LYS A 176 3.86 -3.87 14.70
CA LYS A 176 5.30 -3.79 14.98
C LYS A 176 5.74 -4.69 16.12
N SER A 177 4.95 -4.81 17.17
CA SER A 177 5.27 -5.66 18.32
C SER A 177 5.20 -7.17 18.00
N LEU A 178 4.59 -7.54 16.88
CA LEU A 178 4.52 -8.93 16.39
C LEU A 178 5.72 -9.28 15.49
N ALA A 179 6.45 -8.28 14.98
CA ALA A 179 7.63 -8.48 14.14
C ALA A 179 8.74 -9.22 14.88
N GLY A 180 9.59 -9.92 14.15
CA GLY A 180 10.65 -10.74 14.71
C GLY A 180 10.18 -12.15 15.06
N ASP A 181 9.12 -12.27 15.88
CA ASP A 181 8.50 -13.55 16.21
C ASP A 181 7.69 -14.11 15.03
N HIS A 182 7.09 -13.21 14.25
CA HIS A 182 6.24 -13.56 13.10
C HIS A 182 6.73 -12.87 11.83
N THR A 183 6.55 -13.53 10.69
CA THR A 183 6.71 -12.94 9.36
C THR A 183 5.37 -12.34 8.93
N ILE A 184 5.34 -11.08 8.53
CA ILE A 184 4.09 -10.35 8.31
C ILE A 184 4.01 -9.82 6.89
N ILE A 185 2.88 -10.03 6.21
CA ILE A 185 2.49 -9.27 5.02
C ILE A 185 1.36 -8.32 5.42
N LEU A 186 1.58 -7.04 5.16
CA LEU A 186 0.61 -5.97 5.40
C LEU A 186 0.17 -5.39 4.06
N SER A 187 -1.06 -5.65 3.63
CA SER A 187 -1.62 -4.99 2.45
C SER A 187 -2.26 -3.66 2.84
N THR A 188 -1.96 -2.61 2.08
CA THR A 188 -2.55 -1.28 2.27
C THR A 188 -2.44 -0.45 1.00
N HIS A 189 -3.26 0.60 0.91
CA HIS A 189 -3.13 1.64 -0.10
C HIS A 189 -2.60 2.95 0.51
N ILE A 190 -2.27 2.95 1.80
CA ILE A 190 -1.87 4.13 2.58
C ILE A 190 -0.35 4.12 2.78
N LEU A 191 0.32 5.01 2.09
CA LEU A 191 1.78 5.10 2.03
C LEU A 191 2.45 5.34 3.40
N PRO A 192 1.99 6.30 4.24
CA PRO A 192 2.54 6.53 5.57
C PRO A 192 2.50 5.29 6.48
N GLU A 193 1.55 4.38 6.28
CA GLU A 193 1.50 3.14 7.05
C GLU A 193 2.67 2.23 6.74
N VAL A 194 2.98 2.12 5.45
CA VAL A 194 4.08 1.28 4.96
C VAL A 194 5.43 1.82 5.41
N SER A 195 5.66 3.12 5.20
CA SER A 195 6.93 3.79 5.57
C SER A 195 7.25 3.66 7.05
N MET A 196 6.22 3.73 7.91
CA MET A 196 6.41 3.70 9.35
C MET A 196 6.40 2.30 9.94
N THR A 197 5.97 1.26 9.20
CA THR A 197 5.71 -0.07 9.77
C THR A 197 6.54 -1.15 9.11
N CYS A 198 6.79 -1.06 7.81
CA CYS A 198 7.34 -2.15 7.03
C CYS A 198 8.86 -2.03 6.84
N SER A 199 9.54 -3.17 6.84
CA SER A 199 10.97 -3.25 6.55
C SER A 199 11.24 -3.10 5.05
N ARG A 200 10.37 -3.69 4.23
CA ARG A 200 10.38 -3.62 2.76
C ARG A 200 8.97 -3.41 2.24
N VAL A 201 8.90 -2.91 1.03
CA VAL A 201 7.65 -2.61 0.33
C VAL A 201 7.70 -3.23 -1.06
N ALA A 202 6.66 -3.98 -1.40
CA ALA A 202 6.37 -4.38 -2.76
C ALA A 202 5.20 -3.51 -3.28
N ILE A 203 5.44 -2.74 -4.33
CA ILE A 203 4.41 -1.91 -4.97
C ILE A 203 3.76 -2.71 -6.08
N ILE A 204 2.44 -2.88 -6.00
CA ILE A 204 1.65 -3.54 -7.02
C ILE A 204 0.78 -2.54 -7.77
N ASN A 205 0.81 -2.60 -9.10
CA ASN A 205 -0.05 -1.82 -9.98
C ASN A 205 -0.60 -2.71 -11.10
N ARG A 206 -1.90 -2.63 -11.38
CA ARG A 206 -2.58 -3.39 -12.45
C ARG A 206 -2.21 -4.88 -12.47
N GLY A 207 -2.15 -5.48 -11.29
CA GLY A 207 -1.85 -6.90 -11.12
C GLY A 207 -0.38 -7.29 -11.28
N ARG A 208 0.57 -6.34 -11.35
CA ARG A 208 2.01 -6.59 -11.45
C ARG A 208 2.78 -5.93 -10.33
N VAL A 209 3.80 -6.60 -9.82
CA VAL A 209 4.75 -5.95 -8.90
C VAL A 209 5.69 -5.09 -9.73
N VAL A 210 5.65 -3.78 -9.50
CA VAL A 210 6.43 -2.78 -10.25
C VAL A 210 7.73 -2.38 -9.55
N ALA A 211 7.80 -2.51 -8.23
CA ALA A 211 9.01 -2.25 -7.46
C ALA A 211 8.98 -3.02 -6.14
N THR A 212 10.15 -3.42 -5.65
CA THR A 212 10.32 -4.03 -4.32
C THR A 212 11.63 -3.55 -3.72
N ASN A 213 11.57 -2.77 -2.63
CA ASN A 213 12.77 -2.30 -1.92
C ASN A 213 12.41 -1.82 -0.50
N THR A 214 13.41 -1.37 0.28
CA THR A 214 13.13 -0.62 1.52
C THR A 214 12.47 0.72 1.20
N PRO A 215 11.64 1.30 2.10
CA PRO A 215 11.04 2.61 1.87
C PRO A 215 12.06 3.68 1.48
N ASP A 216 13.22 3.73 2.18
CA ASP A 216 14.27 4.72 1.92
C ASP A 216 14.89 4.55 0.52
N ARG A 217 15.18 3.32 0.10
CA ARG A 217 15.71 3.05 -1.24
C ARG A 217 14.71 3.33 -2.35
N LEU A 218 13.41 3.05 -2.12
CA LEU A 218 12.38 3.43 -3.09
C LEU A 218 12.32 4.95 -3.26
N MET A 219 12.52 5.72 -2.18
CA MET A 219 12.65 7.17 -2.27
C MET A 219 13.91 7.59 -3.03
N GLU A 220 15.05 6.96 -2.77
CA GLU A 220 16.31 7.27 -3.46
C GLU A 220 16.28 6.92 -4.95
N ASP A 221 15.82 5.71 -5.28
CA ASP A 221 15.81 5.19 -6.66
C ASP A 221 14.88 5.98 -7.58
N LEU A 222 13.75 6.46 -7.06
CA LEU A 222 12.69 7.09 -7.84
C LEU A 222 12.69 8.62 -7.74
N SER A 223 13.21 9.18 -6.65
CA SER A 223 13.35 10.64 -6.54
C SER A 223 14.44 11.24 -7.42
N GLY A 224 15.29 10.42 -8.01
CA GLY A 224 16.37 10.89 -8.88
C GLY A 224 17.40 11.80 -8.20
N GLY A 225 17.38 11.96 -6.87
CA GLY A 225 18.26 12.83 -6.10
C GLY A 225 17.52 13.74 -5.13
N ALA A 226 18.25 14.52 -4.32
CA ALA A 226 17.65 15.54 -3.44
C ALA A 226 16.93 16.59 -4.30
N GLY A 227 15.72 16.95 -3.92
CA GLY A 227 14.97 18.03 -4.53
C GLY A 227 15.17 19.36 -3.81
N TYR A 228 14.98 20.45 -4.51
CA TYR A 228 14.92 21.80 -3.94
C TYR A 228 13.65 22.49 -4.43
N GLU A 229 12.90 23.09 -3.55
CA GLU A 229 11.86 24.06 -3.90
C GLU A 229 12.38 25.46 -3.64
N LEU A 230 12.18 26.33 -4.65
CA LEU A 230 12.62 27.70 -4.65
C LEU A 230 11.43 28.61 -4.87
N GLU A 231 11.35 29.72 -4.16
CA GLU A 231 10.51 30.87 -4.52
C GLU A 231 11.42 31.94 -5.10
N VAL A 232 11.24 32.20 -6.40
CA VAL A 232 12.06 33.14 -7.17
C VAL A 232 11.23 34.27 -7.74
N GLU A 233 11.81 35.47 -7.85
CA GLU A 233 11.21 36.64 -8.49
C GLU A 233 12.04 37.00 -9.73
N GLY A 234 11.36 37.26 -10.85
CA GLY A 234 11.97 37.62 -12.11
C GLY A 234 11.34 36.94 -13.31
N GLU A 235 12.12 36.67 -14.35
CA GLU A 235 11.63 35.96 -15.53
C GLU A 235 11.71 34.45 -15.36
N LEU A 236 10.54 33.78 -15.38
CA LEU A 236 10.43 32.35 -15.19
C LEU A 236 11.31 31.52 -16.13
N LEU A 237 11.29 31.87 -17.42
CA LEU A 237 12.06 31.14 -18.44
C LEU A 237 13.58 31.25 -18.22
N VAL A 238 14.05 32.43 -17.80
CA VAL A 238 15.49 32.63 -17.46
C VAL A 238 15.87 31.78 -16.26
N ALA A 239 15.01 31.73 -15.20
CA ALA A 239 15.25 30.90 -14.03
C ALA A 239 15.33 29.42 -14.39
N GLN A 240 14.35 28.93 -15.17
CA GLN A 240 14.32 27.53 -15.60
C GLN A 240 15.52 27.16 -16.45
N GLU A 241 15.86 27.96 -17.47
CA GLU A 241 16.97 27.68 -18.35
C GLU A 241 18.31 27.65 -17.59
N ARG A 242 18.58 28.67 -16.77
CA ARG A 242 19.83 28.71 -15.97
C ARG A 242 20.00 27.55 -15.04
N LEU A 243 18.93 27.15 -14.37
CA LEU A 243 18.94 26.04 -13.42
C LEU A 243 19.02 24.69 -14.14
N GLN A 244 18.39 24.55 -15.31
CA GLN A 244 18.39 23.28 -16.08
C GLN A 244 19.79 22.91 -16.58
N TYR A 245 20.66 23.92 -16.90
CA TYR A 245 22.01 23.68 -17.34
C TYR A 245 23.05 23.58 -16.22
N LEU A 246 22.60 23.67 -14.95
CA LEU A 246 23.49 23.57 -13.81
C LEU A 246 23.97 22.13 -13.62
N ALA A 247 25.27 21.95 -13.39
CA ALA A 247 25.84 20.64 -13.10
C ALA A 247 25.19 20.02 -11.85
N GLY A 248 24.75 18.78 -11.95
CA GLY A 248 24.07 18.10 -10.86
C GLY A 248 22.56 18.28 -10.81
N VAL A 249 21.96 19.08 -11.71
CA VAL A 249 20.51 19.21 -11.86
C VAL A 249 20.00 18.24 -12.93
N LYS A 250 18.95 17.49 -12.61
CA LYS A 250 18.26 16.57 -13.51
C LYS A 250 17.10 17.23 -14.23
N SER A 251 16.26 17.97 -13.48
CA SER A 251 15.10 18.64 -14.05
C SER A 251 14.68 19.85 -13.22
N VAL A 252 14.02 20.82 -13.88
CA VAL A 252 13.44 22.03 -13.30
C VAL A 252 11.99 22.15 -13.75
N THR A 253 11.06 22.24 -12.80
CA THR A 253 9.63 22.33 -13.07
C THR A 253 9.02 23.51 -12.34
N ALA A 254 8.18 24.31 -13.02
CA ALA A 254 7.40 25.34 -12.36
C ALA A 254 6.20 24.72 -11.65
N LEU A 255 5.95 25.15 -10.41
CA LEU A 255 4.79 24.74 -9.62
C LEU A 255 3.71 25.81 -9.73
N THR A 256 2.47 25.38 -10.00
CA THR A 256 1.32 26.28 -9.95
C THR A 256 0.91 26.48 -8.50
N VAL A 257 1.09 27.71 -7.99
CA VAL A 257 0.72 28.09 -6.63
C VAL A 257 -0.18 29.33 -6.70
N GLU A 258 -1.37 29.25 -6.13
CA GLU A 258 -2.28 30.39 -6.02
C GLU A 258 -1.80 31.35 -4.93
N GLY A 259 -1.99 32.67 -5.14
CA GLY A 259 -1.71 33.70 -4.14
C GLY A 259 -0.27 34.22 -4.12
N LEU A 260 0.61 33.83 -5.06
CA LEU A 260 1.93 34.45 -5.19
C LEU A 260 1.83 35.88 -5.76
N PRO A 261 2.71 36.81 -5.34
CA PRO A 261 2.80 38.14 -5.94
C PRO A 261 3.16 38.06 -7.44
N PRO A 262 2.85 39.10 -8.24
CA PRO A 262 3.26 39.18 -9.64
C PRO A 262 4.77 38.97 -9.79
N HIS A 263 5.18 38.24 -10.84
CA HIS A 263 6.57 37.90 -11.14
C HIS A 263 7.27 37.00 -10.12
N ARG A 264 6.56 36.42 -9.17
CA ARG A 264 7.05 35.35 -8.28
C ARG A 264 6.56 33.99 -8.72
N TYR A 265 7.45 33.03 -8.69
CA TYR A 265 7.19 31.65 -9.11
C TYR A 265 7.80 30.68 -8.12
N LYS A 266 7.14 29.54 -7.91
CA LYS A 266 7.75 28.39 -7.25
C LYS A 266 8.31 27.43 -8.29
N LEU A 267 9.56 27.06 -8.09
CA LEU A 267 10.27 26.09 -8.92
C LEU A 267 10.64 24.89 -8.08
N ARG A 268 10.49 23.72 -8.67
CA ARG A 268 11.03 22.48 -8.11
C ARG A 268 12.23 22.07 -8.98
N VAL A 269 13.39 21.91 -8.34
CA VAL A 269 14.64 21.45 -8.95
C VAL A 269 14.94 20.07 -8.40
N ILE A 270 15.11 19.09 -9.27
CA ILE A 270 15.52 17.73 -8.92
C ILE A 270 16.98 17.57 -9.29
N SER A 271 17.81 17.13 -8.36
CA SER A 271 19.23 16.86 -8.59
C SER A 271 19.48 15.44 -9.11
N ASN A 272 20.64 15.22 -9.71
CA ASN A 272 21.09 13.89 -10.07
C ASN A 272 21.38 13.05 -8.81
N PRO A 273 21.21 11.73 -8.84
CA PRO A 273 21.53 10.86 -7.71
C PRO A 273 22.95 11.08 -7.19
N GLY A 274 23.11 11.17 -5.87
CA GLY A 274 24.41 11.36 -5.23
C GLY A 274 25.02 12.78 -5.35
N THR A 275 24.29 13.76 -5.92
CA THR A 275 24.72 15.16 -5.99
C THR A 275 23.91 16.05 -5.05
N ASP A 276 24.54 17.10 -4.52
CA ASP A 276 23.89 18.12 -3.68
C ASP A 276 24.20 19.53 -4.25
N PRO A 277 23.48 19.97 -5.31
CA PRO A 277 23.75 21.25 -5.97
C PRO A 277 23.16 22.46 -5.23
N GLY A 278 22.70 22.34 -3.99
CA GLY A 278 21.96 23.40 -3.30
C GLY A 278 22.68 24.74 -3.27
N ARG A 279 24.01 24.75 -2.98
CA ARG A 279 24.81 25.96 -3.00
C ARG A 279 24.86 26.60 -4.39
N ASP A 280 25.03 25.77 -5.41
CA ASP A 280 25.21 26.25 -6.78
C ASP A 280 23.87 26.72 -7.37
N ILE A 281 22.76 26.11 -6.98
CA ILE A 281 21.39 26.58 -7.29
C ILE A 281 21.20 28.01 -6.77
N ALA A 282 21.47 28.25 -5.49
CA ALA A 282 21.32 29.58 -4.88
C ALA A 282 22.24 30.61 -5.57
N ALA A 283 23.51 30.25 -5.81
CA ALA A 283 24.45 31.10 -6.50
C ALA A 283 24.01 31.44 -7.93
N THR A 284 23.46 30.48 -8.68
CA THR A 284 22.96 30.67 -10.04
C THR A 284 21.77 31.62 -10.09
N VAL A 285 20.79 31.45 -9.18
CA VAL A 285 19.60 32.33 -9.09
C VAL A 285 20.05 33.78 -8.83
N ILE A 286 20.90 34.00 -7.82
CA ILE A 286 21.39 35.33 -7.46
C ILE A 286 22.27 35.91 -8.55
N GLY A 287 23.17 35.10 -9.14
CA GLY A 287 24.05 35.52 -10.22
C GLY A 287 23.33 35.87 -11.52
N ALA A 288 22.12 35.34 -11.73
CA ALA A 288 21.24 35.71 -12.86
C ALA A 288 20.45 37.01 -12.61
N GLY A 289 20.63 37.66 -11.44
CA GLY A 289 19.90 38.87 -11.08
C GLY A 289 18.45 38.61 -10.65
N LEU A 290 18.12 37.35 -10.32
CA LEU A 290 16.80 36.96 -9.86
C LEU A 290 16.71 37.08 -8.34
N GLY A 291 15.52 37.42 -7.82
CA GLY A 291 15.26 37.43 -6.38
C GLY A 291 15.05 36.01 -5.87
N LEU A 292 15.78 35.59 -4.82
CA LEU A 292 15.55 34.32 -4.12
C LEU A 292 14.89 34.63 -2.76
N TYR A 293 13.66 34.20 -2.58
CA TYR A 293 12.86 34.46 -1.37
C TYR A 293 12.83 33.27 -0.42
N GLU A 294 12.73 32.08 -0.97
CA GLU A 294 12.72 30.83 -0.22
C GLU A 294 13.55 29.79 -0.98
N MET A 295 14.32 29.01 -0.26
CA MET A 295 14.94 27.79 -0.76
C MET A 295 14.86 26.74 0.33
N ARG A 296 14.18 25.64 0.05
CA ARG A 296 14.11 24.49 0.96
C ARG A 296 14.51 23.21 0.25
N ARG A 297 15.21 22.36 0.98
CA ARG A 297 15.48 21.01 0.52
C ARG A 297 14.20 20.19 0.66
N VAL A 298 13.78 19.59 -0.42
CA VAL A 298 12.61 18.70 -0.45
C VAL A 298 13.12 17.29 -0.67
N GLN A 299 12.85 16.43 0.27
CA GLN A 299 12.97 15.00 0.03
C GLN A 299 11.79 14.59 -0.85
N ALA A 300 12.04 13.71 -1.82
CA ALA A 300 10.93 13.15 -2.59
C ALA A 300 9.97 12.49 -1.61
N ASP A 301 8.70 12.79 -1.78
CA ASP A 301 7.65 12.14 -1.03
C ASP A 301 7.37 10.78 -1.69
N LEU A 302 7.30 9.73 -0.88
CA LEU A 302 6.88 8.41 -1.34
C LEU A 302 5.53 8.47 -2.09
N GLU A 303 4.66 9.47 -1.79
CA GLU A 303 3.40 9.68 -2.51
C GLU A 303 3.67 10.03 -3.99
N GLN A 304 4.64 10.88 -4.26
CA GLN A 304 5.01 11.22 -5.63
C GLN A 304 5.60 10.02 -6.37
N VAL A 305 6.47 9.27 -5.71
CA VAL A 305 7.03 8.01 -6.21
C VAL A 305 5.93 7.00 -6.54
N PHE A 306 4.98 6.85 -5.64
CA PHE A 306 3.83 5.97 -5.84
C PHE A 306 2.96 6.41 -7.01
N LEU A 307 2.70 7.71 -7.15
CA LEU A 307 1.96 8.29 -8.27
C LEU A 307 2.68 8.07 -9.60
N GLU A 308 3.98 8.31 -9.68
CA GLU A 308 4.78 8.08 -10.89
C GLU A 308 4.73 6.61 -11.32
N LEU A 309 4.92 5.66 -10.38
CA LEU A 309 4.87 4.23 -10.67
C LEU A 309 3.46 3.73 -11.04
N THR A 310 2.42 4.39 -10.54
CA THR A 310 1.04 3.99 -10.81
C THR A 310 0.41 4.69 -12.00
N MET A 311 0.93 5.88 -12.41
CA MET A 311 0.44 6.67 -13.55
C MET A 311 1.27 6.48 -14.83
N ALA A 312 2.54 6.08 -14.75
CA ALA A 312 3.44 5.94 -15.90
C ALA A 312 2.93 4.97 -16.99
N ASP A 313 2.01 4.07 -16.64
CA ASP A 313 1.40 3.09 -17.54
C ASP A 313 -0.07 3.41 -17.91
N ALA A 314 -0.54 4.63 -17.77
CA ALA A 314 -1.88 4.98 -18.25
C ALA A 314 -1.88 4.91 -19.79
N PRO A 315 -2.64 4.01 -20.45
CA PRO A 315 -2.84 4.12 -21.88
C PRO A 315 -3.49 5.48 -22.15
N ALA A 316 -3.01 6.22 -23.16
CA ALA A 316 -3.66 7.42 -23.62
C ALA A 316 -5.16 7.12 -23.80
N ASP A 317 -6.00 7.89 -23.12
CA ASP A 317 -7.45 7.80 -23.23
C ASP A 317 -7.79 7.85 -24.73
N PRO A 318 -8.40 6.83 -25.35
CA PRO A 318 -8.90 6.98 -26.70
C PRO A 318 -10.03 7.99 -26.61
N GLY A 319 -9.73 9.22 -27.00
CA GLY A 319 -10.68 10.33 -27.01
C GLY A 319 -12.06 9.91 -27.55
N PRO A 320 -13.14 10.63 -27.19
CA PRO A 320 -14.49 10.19 -27.46
C PRO A 320 -14.65 9.89 -28.96
N SER A 321 -14.93 8.64 -29.28
CA SER A 321 -15.29 8.22 -30.63
C SER A 321 -16.59 8.94 -30.99
N LEU A 322 -16.48 9.91 -31.89
CA LEU A 322 -17.63 10.52 -32.57
C LEU A 322 -18.34 9.42 -33.35
N SER A 323 -19.31 8.78 -32.74
CA SER A 323 -20.28 7.94 -33.43
C SER A 323 -21.20 8.85 -34.22
N ASN A 324 -20.89 9.07 -35.49
CA ASN A 324 -21.85 9.54 -36.47
C ASN A 324 -22.88 8.40 -36.73
N GLU A 325 -23.97 8.38 -36.00
CA GLU A 325 -25.16 7.68 -36.43
C GLU A 325 -25.95 8.57 -37.40
N PRO A 326 -26.28 8.12 -38.63
CA PRO A 326 -27.17 8.85 -39.48
C PRO A 326 -28.60 8.71 -38.96
N GLN A 327 -29.21 9.83 -38.66
CA GLN A 327 -30.65 9.93 -38.36
C GLN A 327 -31.44 9.42 -39.57
N ASN A 328 -32.02 8.24 -39.47
CA ASN A 328 -32.98 7.71 -40.43
C ASN A 328 -34.36 8.23 -40.02
N GLN A 329 -34.82 9.27 -40.71
CA GLN A 329 -36.20 9.74 -40.68
C GLN A 329 -37.09 8.74 -41.41
N SER A 330 -37.95 8.07 -40.70
CA SER A 330 -39.09 7.33 -41.28
C SER A 330 -40.30 8.23 -41.32
N PRO A 331 -41.08 8.23 -42.44
CA PRO A 331 -42.24 9.09 -42.59
C PRO A 331 -43.46 8.58 -41.79
N SER A 332 -44.21 9.55 -41.32
CA SER A 332 -45.54 9.39 -40.77
C SER A 332 -46.50 8.77 -41.78
N GLU A 333 -47.17 7.66 -41.47
CA GLU A 333 -48.43 7.27 -42.07
C GLU A 333 -49.56 7.54 -41.07
N GLU A 334 -50.37 8.52 -41.47
CA GLU A 334 -51.72 8.73 -41.00
C GLU A 334 -52.68 7.74 -41.69
N GLU A 335 -53.80 7.48 -40.98
CA GLU A 335 -55.12 7.02 -41.45
C GLU A 335 -55.43 5.52 -41.40
N ALA A 336 -56.51 5.33 -40.74
CA ALA A 336 -57.72 4.53 -41.04
C ALA A 336 -57.92 3.23 -40.26
N ALA A 337 -59.00 3.32 -39.53
CA ALA A 337 -60.10 2.44 -39.12
C ALA A 337 -60.10 1.96 -37.69
#